data_ba5d7dc7f12ac65c3ab4e0ce70fe2c11
#
_entry.id   ba5d7dc7f12ac65c3ab4e0ce70fe2c11
#
_cell.length_a   1.000
_cell.length_b   1.000
_cell.length_c   1.000
_cell.angle_alpha   90.00
_cell.angle_beta   90.00
_cell.angle_gamma   90.00
#
_symmetry.space_group_name_H-M   'P 1'
#
loop_
_entity.id
_entity.type
_entity.pdbx_description
1 polymer ?
#
loop_
_entity_poly.entity_id
_entity_poly.type
_entity_poly.pdbx_seq_one_letter_code
_entity_poly.pdbx_strand_id
1 'polypeptide(L)'
;MRQRIFSFLSMIFILTITCLVLTSCAASPNKGWYPNATDSFMKEDVYGDEFMFGESYNQINENPFYNTSYEQNSYFSMDSFTASYANLRRYIENNQALNGNVIKTDELINYFNYDLETPDEGETFKVTSEMSVAPWNERHHVITIGVATEEAEYIESEGNNIVFLIDTSGSMRDQNKLPLLKQAFMLLLDKLNPTDRISIVTYAGSSQVKANGIFADNKLQLSRIIDSLNASGGTNGADGIQTAYNLAEKYFVAGGINRVILATDGDFNIGVSNQADLKELIQTKAENGVYLSVLGFGMGNYKDTTVETLAKYGNGLYAYVDNINEAKKVLVDDFNKTMITVAKDVKNKITFNPEYIESYRLIGYENKLISAEDFENEEADAGELGSGHQTLVTYEVVFKNNIQDFTNEVFSLQINYKDPKSNESKTFIYKGTENDLFNKEKSLDHKFVLCLVEFSLILRNSPYRGTANYESLLNRLESLDSIYSDELKYEFKTLVDLAFERKLVAHPAYNQNPEKGVIVTIYTTFGCLKARYDYGTEINYNTVMLNLFGKIPQTKQFKVCVDSAMTILLQPMTIKNNMDIYVVEIK
;
A
#
# COMPACT_ATOMS: atom_id res chain seq x y z
N MET A 1 -2.28 -66.04 -18.10
CA MET A 1 -1.28 -65.27 -17.32
C MET A 1 -1.11 -63.81 -17.77
N ARG A 2 -1.19 -63.47 -19.05
CA ARG A 2 -1.06 -62.08 -19.56
C ARG A 2 -2.20 -61.11 -19.15
N GLN A 3 -3.44 -61.59 -19.02
CA GLN A 3 -4.57 -60.71 -18.65
C GLN A 3 -4.59 -60.28 -17.16
N ARG A 4 -3.99 -61.04 -16.25
CA ARG A 4 -3.91 -60.67 -14.83
C ARG A 4 -2.80 -59.64 -14.52
N ILE A 5 -1.77 -59.57 -15.35
CA ILE A 5 -0.67 -58.61 -15.20
C ILE A 5 -1.12 -57.22 -15.69
N PHE A 6 -1.96 -57.15 -16.74
CA PHE A 6 -2.50 -55.86 -17.23
C PHE A 6 -3.49 -55.21 -16.26
N SER A 7 -4.30 -56.01 -15.57
CA SER A 7 -5.22 -55.54 -14.54
C SER A 7 -4.51 -55.00 -13.30
N PHE A 8 -3.36 -55.62 -12.93
CA PHE A 8 -2.58 -55.18 -11.77
C PHE A 8 -1.77 -53.90 -12.05
N LEU A 9 -1.25 -53.72 -13.25
CA LEU A 9 -0.54 -52.54 -13.69
C LEU A 9 -1.50 -51.34 -13.88
N SER A 10 -2.73 -51.57 -14.36
CA SER A 10 -3.79 -50.55 -14.45
C SER A 10 -4.25 -50.06 -13.07
N MET A 11 -4.32 -50.96 -12.08
CA MET A 11 -4.71 -50.61 -10.72
C MET A 11 -3.61 -49.84 -9.96
N ILE A 12 -2.33 -50.11 -10.22
CA ILE A 12 -1.19 -49.35 -9.68
C ILE A 12 -1.10 -47.98 -10.32
N PHE A 13 -1.41 -47.84 -11.63
CA PHE A 13 -1.39 -46.56 -12.33
C PHE A 13 -2.53 -45.62 -11.88
N ILE A 14 -3.71 -46.18 -11.57
CA ILE A 14 -4.83 -45.41 -11.00
C ILE A 14 -4.54 -45.02 -9.55
N LEU A 15 -3.86 -45.84 -8.74
CA LEU A 15 -3.48 -45.51 -7.38
C LEU A 15 -2.39 -44.42 -7.31
N THR A 16 -1.48 -44.36 -8.28
CA THR A 16 -0.44 -43.31 -8.35
C THR A 16 -0.98 -41.97 -8.83
N ILE A 17 -1.99 -41.96 -9.70
CA ILE A 17 -2.65 -40.70 -10.14
C ILE A 17 -3.51 -40.14 -9.01
N THR A 18 -4.20 -40.99 -8.22
CA THR A 18 -4.98 -40.52 -7.04
C THR A 18 -4.07 -40.00 -5.91
N CYS A 19 -2.87 -40.53 -5.72
CA CYS A 19 -1.91 -39.98 -4.76
C CYS A 19 -1.29 -38.63 -5.21
N LEU A 20 -1.12 -38.40 -6.51
CA LEU A 20 -0.56 -37.14 -7.02
C LEU A 20 -1.56 -35.96 -7.00
N VAL A 21 -2.86 -36.23 -6.94
CA VAL A 21 -3.91 -35.19 -6.79
C VAL A 21 -4.19 -34.86 -5.32
N LEU A 22 -3.77 -35.69 -4.37
CA LEU A 22 -4.01 -35.48 -2.93
C LEU A 22 -2.82 -34.84 -2.19
N THR A 23 -1.70 -34.57 -2.85
CA THR A 23 -0.51 -33.97 -2.21
C THR A 23 -0.40 -32.45 -2.37
N SER A 24 -1.39 -31.76 -2.97
CA SER A 24 -1.32 -30.31 -3.15
C SER A 24 -2.03 -29.47 -2.08
N CYS A 25 -2.57 -30.08 -1.01
CA CYS A 25 -3.19 -29.34 0.10
C CYS A 25 -2.93 -30.04 1.45
N ALA A 26 -1.66 -30.33 1.78
CA ALA A 26 -1.30 -30.70 3.15
C ALA A 26 -0.72 -29.46 3.84
N ALA A 27 -1.58 -28.58 4.33
CA ALA A 27 -1.19 -27.56 5.30
C ALA A 27 -0.99 -28.24 6.65
N SER A 28 0.16 -28.06 7.26
CA SER A 28 0.45 -28.40 8.65
C SER A 28 -0.52 -27.67 9.59
N PRO A 29 -1.01 -28.27 10.67
CA PRO A 29 -2.08 -27.71 11.50
C PRO A 29 -1.68 -26.50 12.38
N ASN A 30 -0.58 -25.80 12.08
CA ASN A 30 -0.10 -24.65 12.85
C ASN A 30 0.46 -23.48 12.02
N LYS A 31 0.06 -23.33 10.75
CA LYS A 31 0.43 -22.11 10.00
C LYS A 31 -0.74 -21.14 9.99
N GLY A 32 -0.53 -19.98 10.61
CA GLY A 32 -1.44 -18.85 10.59
C GLY A 32 -1.82 -18.49 9.14
N TRP A 33 -3.06 -18.08 8.99
CA TRP A 33 -3.74 -17.80 7.74
C TRP A 33 -3.37 -16.40 7.20
N TYR A 34 -2.16 -16.27 6.67
CA TYR A 34 -1.86 -15.12 5.82
C TYR A 34 -1.60 -15.65 4.40
N PRO A 35 -2.25 -15.15 3.36
CA PRO A 35 -1.76 -15.38 2.01
C PRO A 35 -0.35 -14.77 1.95
N ASN A 36 0.66 -15.59 1.64
CA ASN A 36 2.02 -15.14 1.48
C ASN A 36 2.04 -13.93 0.54
N ALA A 37 2.38 -12.78 1.05
CA ALA A 37 2.58 -11.56 0.26
C ALA A 37 3.73 -11.72 -0.77
N THR A 38 4.55 -12.76 -0.62
CA THR A 38 5.70 -13.02 -1.48
C THR A 38 5.38 -13.78 -2.78
N ASP A 39 4.24 -14.50 -2.88
CA ASP A 39 3.92 -15.28 -4.08
C ASP A 39 3.04 -14.54 -5.11
N SER A 40 2.59 -13.31 -4.83
CA SER A 40 1.70 -12.58 -5.75
C SER A 40 2.41 -11.94 -6.95
N PHE A 41 3.74 -11.91 -6.96
CA PHE A 41 4.51 -11.18 -7.97
C PHE A 41 4.85 -11.93 -9.25
N MET A 42 4.72 -13.25 -9.29
CA MET A 42 5.22 -14.05 -10.42
C MET A 42 4.21 -15.02 -11.02
N LYS A 43 2.93 -14.90 -10.72
CA LYS A 43 1.89 -15.56 -11.52
C LYS A 43 1.20 -14.50 -12.36
N GLU A 44 1.24 -14.70 -13.66
CA GLU A 44 0.55 -13.98 -14.72
C GLU A 44 -0.96 -13.80 -14.48
N ASP A 45 -1.33 -13.08 -13.46
CA ASP A 45 -2.68 -12.59 -13.21
C ASP A 45 -2.64 -11.17 -12.62
N VAL A 46 -1.63 -10.36 -13.02
CA VAL A 46 -1.71 -8.90 -12.91
C VAL A 46 -2.68 -8.42 -13.98
N TYR A 47 -3.96 -8.64 -13.74
CA TYR A 47 -5.00 -7.96 -14.49
C TYR A 47 -5.34 -6.68 -13.74
N GLY A 48 -4.46 -5.70 -13.87
CA GLY A 48 -4.86 -4.32 -13.75
C GLY A 48 -5.86 -4.05 -14.89
N ASP A 49 -7.00 -3.48 -14.55
CA ASP A 49 -8.03 -3.15 -15.51
C ASP A 49 -7.47 -2.21 -16.59
N GLU A 50 -7.27 -2.72 -17.81
CA GLU A 50 -7.06 -1.91 -19.01
C GLU A 50 -8.35 -1.14 -19.42
N PHE A 51 -9.25 -0.93 -18.48
CA PHE A 51 -10.51 -0.27 -18.73
C PHE A 51 -10.33 1.26 -18.71
N MET A 52 -10.50 1.84 -19.83
CA MET A 52 -10.70 3.25 -20.19
C MET A 52 -9.49 4.12 -20.54
N PHE A 53 -8.24 3.84 -20.29
CA PHE A 53 -7.11 4.65 -20.84
C PHE A 53 -5.76 3.93 -20.73
N GLY A 54 -5.71 2.62 -20.55
CA GLY A 54 -4.45 1.89 -20.39
C GLY A 54 -3.80 2.03 -19.01
N GLU A 55 -4.49 2.60 -18.01
CA GLU A 55 -4.00 2.67 -16.63
C GLU A 55 -4.21 1.36 -15.89
N SER A 56 -3.27 0.99 -15.00
CA SER A 56 -3.38 -0.22 -14.18
C SER A 56 -3.05 0.06 -12.71
N TYR A 57 -3.85 -0.54 -11.83
CA TYR A 57 -3.73 -0.45 -10.37
C TYR A 57 -3.87 -1.84 -9.76
N ASN A 58 -3.15 -2.10 -8.66
CA ASN A 58 -3.32 -3.34 -7.90
C ASN A 58 -4.73 -3.43 -7.31
N GLN A 59 -5.33 -4.61 -7.39
CA GLN A 59 -6.63 -4.82 -6.77
C GLN A 59 -6.51 -4.69 -5.24
N ILE A 60 -7.37 -3.87 -4.63
CA ILE A 60 -7.44 -3.70 -3.19
C ILE A 60 -8.62 -4.51 -2.64
N ASN A 61 -8.32 -5.43 -1.73
CA ASN A 61 -9.32 -6.17 -0.96
C ASN A 61 -9.27 -5.67 0.48
N GLU A 62 -10.32 -4.98 0.93
CA GLU A 62 -10.36 -4.41 2.28
C GLU A 62 -10.15 -5.47 3.35
N ASN A 63 -9.36 -5.14 4.37
CA ASN A 63 -9.11 -6.04 5.50
C ASN A 63 -10.41 -6.38 6.23
N PRO A 64 -10.66 -7.66 6.56
CA PRO A 64 -11.81 -8.08 7.32
C PRO A 64 -11.63 -7.79 8.82
N PHE A 65 -12.73 -7.94 9.59
CA PHE A 65 -12.63 -8.01 11.05
C PHE A 65 -12.05 -9.35 11.50
N TYR A 66 -11.08 -9.30 12.40
CA TYR A 66 -10.51 -10.46 13.08
C TYR A 66 -11.00 -10.51 14.54
N ASN A 67 -11.44 -11.68 14.99
CA ASN A 67 -11.84 -11.88 16.37
C ASN A 67 -10.61 -12.21 17.24
N THR A 68 -10.40 -11.45 18.30
CA THR A 68 -9.23 -11.57 19.18
C THR A 68 -9.12 -12.90 19.92
N SER A 69 -10.21 -13.67 20.00
CA SER A 69 -10.16 -15.04 20.57
C SER A 69 -9.40 -16.02 19.68
N TYR A 70 -9.21 -15.71 18.40
CA TYR A 70 -8.52 -16.55 17.41
C TYR A 70 -7.24 -15.90 16.90
N GLU A 71 -7.25 -14.59 16.69
CA GLU A 71 -6.12 -13.82 16.19
C GLU A 71 -6.04 -12.47 16.93
N GLN A 72 -5.01 -12.34 17.76
CA GLN A 72 -4.79 -11.12 18.55
C GLN A 72 -3.85 -10.13 17.86
N ASN A 73 -3.08 -10.60 16.87
CA ASN A 73 -1.99 -9.86 16.28
C ASN A 73 -2.34 -9.41 14.85
N SER A 74 -1.95 -8.19 14.54
CA SER A 74 -1.99 -7.63 13.19
C SER A 74 -0.58 -7.25 12.79
N TYR A 75 -0.12 -7.74 11.62
CA TYR A 75 1.24 -7.56 11.14
C TYR A 75 1.22 -6.81 9.82
N PHE A 76 2.02 -5.76 9.69
CA PHE A 76 2.12 -4.94 8.48
C PHE A 76 3.45 -4.19 8.41
N SER A 77 3.88 -3.79 7.20
CA SER A 77 5.00 -2.88 6.98
C SER A 77 4.52 -1.43 6.92
N MET A 78 5.38 -0.49 7.31
CA MET A 78 5.20 0.95 7.08
C MET A 78 6.14 1.44 6.00
N ASP A 79 5.65 2.31 5.12
CA ASP A 79 6.41 3.04 4.12
C ASP A 79 5.92 4.49 4.02
N SER A 80 6.57 5.28 3.18
CA SER A 80 6.27 6.71 2.96
C SER A 80 5.49 6.97 1.67
N PHE A 81 4.70 6.03 1.17
CA PHE A 81 3.96 6.18 -0.09
C PHE A 81 2.73 7.06 0.09
N THR A 82 2.55 8.02 -0.83
CA THR A 82 1.46 9.02 -0.80
C THR A 82 0.76 9.21 -2.15
N ALA A 83 1.08 8.40 -3.13
CA ALA A 83 0.63 8.57 -4.51
C ALA A 83 -0.91 8.52 -4.70
N SER A 84 -1.61 7.80 -3.82
CA SER A 84 -3.06 7.62 -3.92
C SER A 84 -3.84 8.93 -3.84
N TYR A 85 -3.43 9.89 -2.98
CA TYR A 85 -4.14 11.16 -2.85
C TYR A 85 -4.08 12.00 -4.13
N ALA A 86 -2.88 12.21 -4.69
CA ALA A 86 -2.70 12.97 -5.92
C ALA A 86 -3.40 12.31 -7.13
N ASN A 87 -3.39 10.97 -7.20
CA ASN A 87 -4.18 10.22 -8.18
C ASN A 87 -5.68 10.43 -7.99
N LEU A 88 -6.20 10.33 -6.77
CA LEU A 88 -7.60 10.54 -6.47
C LEU A 88 -8.05 11.97 -6.80
N ARG A 89 -7.25 12.99 -6.42
CA ARG A 89 -7.46 14.41 -6.77
C ARG A 89 -7.66 14.56 -8.28
N ARG A 90 -6.75 14.00 -9.06
CA ARG A 90 -6.80 14.01 -10.53
C ARG A 90 -8.11 13.41 -11.07
N TYR A 91 -8.54 12.24 -10.54
CA TYR A 91 -9.80 11.61 -10.96
C TYR A 91 -11.00 12.49 -10.65
N ILE A 92 -11.04 13.08 -9.45
CA ILE A 92 -12.12 13.97 -9.03
C ILE A 92 -12.15 15.21 -9.90
N GLU A 93 -11.03 15.95 -10.03
CA GLU A 93 -10.96 17.21 -10.76
C GLU A 93 -11.33 17.04 -12.25
N ASN A 94 -10.86 15.98 -12.89
CA ASN A 94 -11.13 15.72 -14.30
C ASN A 94 -12.48 15.04 -14.55
N ASN A 95 -13.30 14.82 -13.51
CA ASN A 95 -14.59 14.14 -13.60
C ASN A 95 -14.49 12.76 -14.30
N GLN A 96 -13.46 11.99 -13.98
CA GLN A 96 -13.23 10.66 -14.53
C GLN A 96 -14.03 9.61 -13.76
N ALA A 97 -14.39 8.52 -14.44
CA ALA A 97 -14.97 7.37 -13.77
C ALA A 97 -13.96 6.80 -12.76
N LEU A 98 -14.34 6.77 -11.47
CA LEU A 98 -13.43 6.42 -10.39
C LEU A 98 -13.16 4.93 -10.34
N ASN A 99 -11.89 4.55 -10.43
CA ASN A 99 -11.41 3.21 -10.11
C ASN A 99 -11.22 3.08 -8.60
N GLY A 100 -11.94 2.16 -7.93
CA GLY A 100 -11.83 1.95 -6.49
C GLY A 100 -10.42 1.54 -6.01
N ASN A 101 -9.61 0.96 -6.90
CA ASN A 101 -8.24 0.56 -6.60
C ASN A 101 -7.24 1.74 -6.54
N VAL A 102 -7.65 2.93 -6.97
CA VAL A 102 -6.87 4.17 -6.77
C VAL A 102 -6.86 4.60 -5.30
N ILE A 103 -7.87 4.18 -4.53
CA ILE A 103 -8.13 4.67 -3.18
C ILE A 103 -7.44 3.74 -2.17
N LYS A 104 -6.19 4.01 -1.85
CA LYS A 104 -5.45 3.36 -0.76
C LYS A 104 -5.61 4.23 0.48
N THR A 105 -6.40 3.76 1.45
CA THR A 105 -6.83 4.59 2.59
C THR A 105 -5.66 5.03 3.47
N ASP A 106 -4.68 4.18 3.68
CA ASP A 106 -3.45 4.51 4.40
C ASP A 106 -2.64 5.62 3.70
N GLU A 107 -2.49 5.57 2.37
CA GLU A 107 -1.82 6.62 1.60
C GLU A 107 -2.60 7.94 1.59
N LEU A 108 -3.94 7.90 1.62
CA LEU A 108 -4.76 9.11 1.79
C LEU A 108 -4.54 9.74 3.16
N ILE A 109 -4.54 8.94 4.22
CA ILE A 109 -4.28 9.41 5.57
C ILE A 109 -2.87 9.99 5.66
N ASN A 110 -1.86 9.29 5.19
CA ASN A 110 -0.45 9.64 5.35
C ASN A 110 0.06 10.70 4.35
N TYR A 111 -0.82 11.24 3.52
CA TYR A 111 -0.52 12.37 2.63
C TYR A 111 -0.39 13.70 3.38
N PHE A 112 -1.10 13.87 4.49
CA PHE A 112 -1.17 15.11 5.26
C PHE A 112 -0.08 15.18 6.34
N ASN A 113 0.22 16.40 6.78
CA ASN A 113 1.03 16.62 7.97
C ASN A 113 0.13 16.74 9.20
N TYR A 114 0.61 16.18 10.31
CA TYR A 114 -0.08 16.13 11.59
C TYR A 114 0.76 16.79 12.70
N ASP A 115 0.11 17.22 13.78
CA ASP A 115 0.78 17.77 14.94
C ASP A 115 1.12 16.65 15.95
N LEU A 116 1.95 15.70 15.51
CA LEU A 116 2.43 14.61 16.38
C LEU A 116 3.62 15.07 17.21
N GLU A 117 3.70 14.56 18.44
CA GLU A 117 4.88 14.76 19.29
C GLU A 117 6.13 14.18 18.60
N THR A 118 7.22 14.95 18.59
CA THR A 118 8.50 14.50 18.05
C THR A 118 9.20 13.55 19.03
N PRO A 119 10.04 12.61 18.56
CA PRO A 119 10.85 11.77 19.42
C PRO A 119 11.75 12.57 20.37
N ASP A 120 11.99 12.03 21.56
CA ASP A 120 12.97 12.59 22.48
C ASP A 120 14.40 12.36 21.94
N GLU A 121 15.36 13.16 22.40
CA GLU A 121 16.76 13.08 21.93
C GLU A 121 17.34 11.66 22.06
N GLY A 122 17.76 11.07 20.95
CA GLY A 122 18.31 9.71 20.87
C GLY A 122 17.27 8.62 20.68
N GLU A 123 15.98 8.95 20.56
CA GLU A 123 14.92 8.01 20.21
C GLU A 123 14.56 8.13 18.72
N THR A 124 14.40 7.01 18.05
CA THR A 124 14.02 6.99 16.61
C THR A 124 12.53 7.25 16.42
N PHE A 125 11.68 6.83 17.38
CA PHE A 125 10.23 6.94 17.28
C PHE A 125 9.59 7.60 18.50
N LYS A 126 8.53 8.36 18.23
CA LYS A 126 7.52 8.75 19.23
C LYS A 126 6.17 8.22 18.77
N VAL A 127 5.45 7.60 19.71
CA VAL A 127 4.12 7.05 19.40
C VAL A 127 3.07 7.68 20.30
N THR A 128 1.97 8.08 19.68
CA THR A 128 0.76 8.57 20.37
C THR A 128 -0.44 7.77 19.90
N SER A 129 -1.49 7.69 20.71
CA SER A 129 -2.74 7.07 20.27
C SER A 129 -3.96 7.80 20.79
N GLU A 130 -5.03 7.77 20.00
CA GLU A 130 -6.32 8.33 20.34
C GLU A 130 -7.44 7.39 19.88
N MET A 131 -8.61 7.51 20.51
CA MET A 131 -9.76 6.70 20.14
C MET A 131 -11.07 7.48 20.29
N SER A 132 -12.00 7.26 19.36
CA SER A 132 -13.38 7.73 19.45
C SER A 132 -14.36 6.72 18.87
N VAL A 133 -15.66 6.96 19.06
CA VAL A 133 -16.70 6.20 18.35
C VAL A 133 -16.59 6.43 16.85
N ALA A 134 -16.73 5.39 16.05
CA ALA A 134 -16.71 5.47 14.60
C ALA A 134 -17.91 6.27 14.08
N PRO A 135 -17.71 7.34 13.30
CA PRO A 135 -18.84 8.15 12.79
C PRO A 135 -19.84 7.38 11.95
N TRP A 136 -19.41 6.28 11.34
CA TRP A 136 -20.22 5.45 10.45
C TRP A 136 -20.86 4.24 11.16
N ASN A 137 -20.50 3.99 12.44
CA ASN A 137 -21.08 2.88 13.21
C ASN A 137 -20.94 3.12 14.72
N GLU A 138 -22.02 3.46 15.40
CA GLU A 138 -22.05 3.78 16.84
C GLU A 138 -21.58 2.64 17.77
N ARG A 139 -21.54 1.40 17.29
CA ARG A 139 -21.07 0.25 18.08
C ARG A 139 -19.56 0.02 17.95
N HIS A 140 -18.93 0.66 16.98
CA HIS A 140 -17.52 0.52 16.70
C HIS A 140 -16.76 1.75 17.20
N HIS A 141 -15.49 1.56 17.46
CA HIS A 141 -14.56 2.64 17.78
C HIS A 141 -13.43 2.65 16.77
N VAL A 142 -12.83 3.81 16.60
CA VAL A 142 -11.64 3.97 15.75
C VAL A 142 -10.47 4.37 16.64
N ILE A 143 -9.42 3.56 16.63
CA ILE A 143 -8.13 3.88 17.23
C ILE A 143 -7.23 4.42 16.12
N THR A 144 -6.67 5.61 16.31
CA THR A 144 -5.56 6.14 15.51
C THR A 144 -4.27 6.04 16.31
N ILE A 145 -3.22 5.53 15.69
CA ILE A 145 -1.89 5.38 16.28
C ILE A 145 -0.95 6.21 15.42
N GLY A 146 -0.46 7.31 15.98
CA GLY A 146 0.50 8.19 15.33
C GLY A 146 1.93 7.75 15.67
N VAL A 147 2.74 7.59 14.64
CA VAL A 147 4.16 7.27 14.73
C VAL A 147 4.95 8.40 14.07
N ALA A 148 5.71 9.15 14.84
CA ALA A 148 6.64 10.17 14.34
C ALA A 148 8.06 9.64 14.40
N THR A 149 8.87 9.95 13.38
CA THR A 149 10.30 9.62 13.35
C THR A 149 11.15 10.82 13.76
N GLU A 150 12.38 10.55 14.18
CA GLU A 150 13.37 11.59 14.47
C GLU A 150 13.61 12.52 13.27
N GLU A 151 13.92 13.78 13.55
CA GLU A 151 14.38 14.73 12.56
C GLU A 151 15.90 14.69 12.43
N ALA A 152 16.39 14.23 11.29
CA ALA A 152 17.80 14.24 10.95
C ALA A 152 18.11 15.41 10.02
N GLU A 153 19.18 16.15 10.32
CA GLU A 153 19.61 17.24 9.44
C GLU A 153 20.21 16.71 8.14
N TYR A 154 19.92 17.39 7.04
CA TYR A 154 20.55 17.13 5.76
C TYR A 154 22.06 17.43 5.87
N ILE A 155 22.87 16.38 5.71
CA ILE A 155 24.31 16.48 5.99
C ILE A 155 24.99 17.31 4.88
N GLU A 156 25.48 18.51 5.25
CA GLU A 156 26.17 19.41 4.32
C GLU A 156 27.63 19.01 4.04
N SER A 157 28.27 18.28 4.95
CA SER A 157 29.74 18.20 5.00
C SER A 157 30.40 17.35 3.91
N GLU A 158 29.73 16.30 3.40
CA GLU A 158 30.32 15.37 2.41
C GLU A 158 29.63 15.41 1.05
N GLY A 159 28.51 16.10 0.95
CA GLY A 159 27.65 16.13 -0.24
C GLY A 159 26.81 14.85 -0.36
N ASN A 160 25.98 14.81 -1.36
CA ASN A 160 25.13 13.68 -1.70
C ASN A 160 25.27 13.36 -3.19
N ASN A 161 24.85 12.17 -3.57
CA ASN A 161 24.91 11.71 -4.95
C ASN A 161 23.51 11.37 -5.43
N ILE A 162 22.96 12.20 -6.29
CA ILE A 162 21.60 12.08 -6.81
C ILE A 162 21.65 11.86 -8.32
N VAL A 163 21.07 10.76 -8.77
CA VAL A 163 21.00 10.41 -10.18
C VAL A 163 19.55 10.48 -10.64
N PHE A 164 19.24 11.40 -11.54
CA PHE A 164 17.93 11.46 -12.19
C PHE A 164 17.91 10.53 -13.39
N LEU A 165 16.97 9.59 -13.37
CA LEU A 165 16.64 8.72 -14.49
C LEU A 165 15.32 9.17 -15.09
N ILE A 166 15.36 9.83 -16.23
CA ILE A 166 14.23 10.55 -16.81
C ILE A 166 13.74 9.83 -18.06
N ASP A 167 12.46 9.47 -18.04
CA ASP A 167 11.75 9.05 -19.24
C ASP A 167 11.62 10.21 -20.22
N THR A 168 12.13 10.02 -21.43
CA THR A 168 12.00 10.96 -22.55
C THR A 168 11.33 10.29 -23.76
N SER A 169 10.58 9.21 -23.55
CA SER A 169 9.79 8.55 -24.59
C SER A 169 8.72 9.48 -25.18
N GLY A 170 8.14 9.09 -26.30
CA GLY A 170 7.14 9.90 -26.99
C GLY A 170 5.88 10.16 -26.15
N SER A 171 5.53 9.26 -25.23
CA SER A 171 4.40 9.37 -24.31
C SER A 171 4.58 10.50 -23.28
N MET A 172 5.81 10.90 -22.97
CA MET A 172 6.15 11.97 -22.00
C MET A 172 5.94 13.40 -22.56
N ARG A 173 5.34 13.58 -23.72
CA ARG A 173 5.18 14.88 -24.38
C ARG A 173 4.20 15.82 -23.72
N ASP A 174 3.17 15.31 -23.06
CA ASP A 174 2.07 16.10 -22.52
C ASP A 174 2.52 17.06 -21.42
N GLN A 175 1.75 18.15 -21.21
CA GLN A 175 2.11 19.24 -20.29
C GLN A 175 2.26 18.77 -18.83
N ASN A 176 1.52 17.77 -18.43
CA ASN A 176 1.57 17.16 -17.10
C ASN A 176 2.61 16.02 -16.97
N LYS A 177 3.54 15.90 -17.90
CA LYS A 177 4.63 14.91 -17.93
C LYS A 177 6.00 15.59 -17.99
N LEU A 178 6.78 15.43 -19.04
CA LEU A 178 8.14 16.01 -19.13
C LEU A 178 8.18 17.54 -18.93
N PRO A 179 7.23 18.35 -19.45
CA PRO A 179 7.21 19.79 -19.14
C PRO A 179 7.02 20.09 -17.65
N LEU A 180 6.15 19.36 -16.95
CA LEU A 180 5.97 19.48 -15.49
C LEU A 180 7.22 19.02 -14.73
N LEU A 181 7.82 17.90 -15.12
CA LEU A 181 9.08 17.40 -14.55
C LEU A 181 10.20 18.44 -14.62
N LYS A 182 10.34 19.14 -15.75
CA LYS A 182 11.36 20.22 -15.90
C LYS A 182 11.16 21.32 -14.85
N GLN A 183 9.92 21.74 -14.61
CA GLN A 183 9.58 22.73 -13.58
C GLN A 183 9.89 22.19 -12.18
N ALA A 184 9.49 20.95 -11.89
CA ALA A 184 9.76 20.27 -10.63
C ALA A 184 11.26 20.17 -10.33
N PHE A 185 12.07 19.84 -11.33
CA PHE A 185 13.53 19.78 -11.20
C PHE A 185 14.14 21.14 -10.85
N MET A 186 13.63 22.22 -11.41
CA MET A 186 14.12 23.57 -11.09
C MET A 186 13.85 23.92 -9.62
N LEU A 187 12.70 23.52 -9.06
CA LEU A 187 12.40 23.71 -7.64
C LEU A 187 13.38 22.91 -6.76
N LEU A 188 13.68 21.67 -7.14
CA LEU A 188 14.61 20.83 -6.40
C LEU A 188 16.04 21.39 -6.41
N LEU A 189 16.52 21.93 -7.54
CA LEU A 189 17.88 22.50 -7.62
C LEU A 189 18.13 23.60 -6.59
N ASP A 190 17.10 24.30 -6.14
CA ASP A 190 17.23 25.35 -5.12
C ASP A 190 17.37 24.79 -3.69
N LYS A 191 17.07 23.50 -3.48
CA LYS A 191 17.19 22.82 -2.18
C LYS A 191 18.52 22.07 -2.01
N LEU A 192 19.21 21.79 -3.11
CA LEU A 192 20.44 21.00 -3.07
C LEU A 192 21.62 21.81 -2.52
N ASN A 193 22.51 21.13 -1.80
CA ASN A 193 23.76 21.72 -1.32
C ASN A 193 24.75 21.91 -2.48
N PRO A 194 25.60 22.95 -2.48
CA PRO A 194 26.60 23.17 -3.50
C PRO A 194 27.50 21.96 -3.77
N THR A 195 27.77 21.15 -2.77
CA THR A 195 28.61 19.95 -2.80
C THR A 195 27.93 18.71 -3.32
N ASP A 196 26.59 18.72 -3.49
CA ASP A 196 25.86 17.58 -4.02
C ASP A 196 26.24 17.31 -5.49
N ARG A 197 26.34 16.03 -5.83
CA ARG A 197 26.65 15.59 -7.22
C ARG A 197 25.36 15.15 -7.91
N ILE A 198 25.13 15.73 -9.08
CA ILE A 198 23.95 15.48 -9.89
C ILE A 198 24.36 14.80 -11.20
N SER A 199 23.81 13.61 -11.41
CA SER A 199 23.83 12.93 -12.70
C SER A 199 22.45 12.92 -13.32
N ILE A 200 22.37 13.02 -14.65
CA ILE A 200 21.11 12.96 -15.39
C ILE A 200 21.26 11.94 -16.50
N VAL A 201 20.45 10.91 -16.43
CA VAL A 201 20.31 9.87 -17.45
C VAL A 201 18.92 10.00 -18.06
N THR A 202 18.84 10.03 -19.37
CA THR A 202 17.56 9.93 -20.07
C THR A 202 17.45 8.58 -20.73
N TYR A 203 16.24 8.03 -20.80
CA TYR A 203 15.96 6.84 -21.59
C TYR A 203 14.72 7.04 -22.47
N ALA A 204 14.80 6.41 -23.64
CA ALA A 204 13.74 6.27 -24.62
C ALA A 204 13.99 4.97 -25.41
N GLY A 205 14.36 5.02 -26.69
CA GLY A 205 14.86 3.85 -27.42
C GLY A 205 16.23 3.35 -26.96
N SER A 206 17.02 4.21 -26.30
CA SER A 206 18.33 3.91 -25.67
C SER A 206 18.57 4.89 -24.52
N SER A 207 19.48 4.54 -23.61
CA SER A 207 19.91 5.44 -22.54
C SER A 207 20.98 6.45 -23.00
N GLN A 208 20.96 7.64 -22.40
CA GLN A 208 21.95 8.70 -22.64
C GLN A 208 22.29 9.44 -21.35
N VAL A 209 23.58 9.60 -21.07
CA VAL A 209 24.06 10.42 -19.96
C VAL A 209 24.10 11.89 -20.40
N LYS A 210 23.28 12.73 -19.79
CA LYS A 210 23.17 14.17 -20.05
C LYS A 210 23.99 14.99 -19.06
N ALA A 211 24.06 14.56 -17.80
CA ALA A 211 24.95 15.11 -16.78
C ALA A 211 25.69 13.96 -16.09
N ASN A 212 26.97 14.13 -15.79
CA ASN A 212 27.86 13.09 -15.28
C ASN A 212 28.56 13.60 -14.02
N GLY A 213 27.88 13.58 -12.86
CA GLY A 213 28.41 14.00 -11.56
C GLY A 213 28.72 15.51 -11.49
N ILE A 214 27.87 16.36 -12.09
CA ILE A 214 27.98 17.82 -12.01
C ILE A 214 27.61 18.26 -10.59
N PHE A 215 28.39 19.17 -9.99
CA PHE A 215 28.05 19.73 -8.71
C PHE A 215 26.81 20.63 -8.80
N ALA A 216 25.97 20.63 -7.76
CA ALA A 216 24.69 21.34 -7.74
C ALA A 216 24.87 22.88 -7.76
N ASP A 217 26.03 23.43 -7.39
CA ASP A 217 26.36 24.85 -7.55
C ASP A 217 26.37 25.31 -9.02
N ASN A 218 26.57 24.38 -9.97
CA ASN A 218 26.48 24.63 -11.40
C ASN A 218 25.05 24.69 -11.92
N LYS A 219 24.15 25.37 -11.18
CA LYS A 219 22.71 25.47 -11.48
C LYS A 219 22.41 25.83 -12.93
N LEU A 220 23.17 26.80 -13.50
CA LEU A 220 22.96 27.23 -14.88
C LEU A 220 23.23 26.11 -15.90
N GLN A 221 24.24 25.27 -15.66
CA GLN A 221 24.55 24.15 -16.55
C GLN A 221 23.46 23.08 -16.44
N LEU A 222 23.07 22.74 -15.22
CA LEU A 222 22.00 21.73 -14.95
C LEU A 222 20.67 22.18 -15.54
N SER A 223 20.28 23.45 -15.34
CA SER A 223 19.07 24.03 -15.94
C SER A 223 19.06 23.92 -17.46
N ARG A 224 20.14 24.28 -18.12
CA ARG A 224 20.26 24.18 -19.60
C ARG A 224 20.13 22.73 -20.08
N ILE A 225 20.70 21.78 -19.34
CA ILE A 225 20.58 20.35 -19.68
C ILE A 225 19.10 19.94 -19.61
N ILE A 226 18.41 20.25 -18.51
CA ILE A 226 16.98 19.91 -18.32
C ILE A 226 16.10 20.59 -19.36
N ASP A 227 16.33 21.88 -19.65
CA ASP A 227 15.55 22.60 -20.66
C ASP A 227 15.71 22.00 -22.06
N SER A 228 16.88 21.39 -22.34
CA SER A 228 17.18 20.77 -23.64
C SER A 228 16.48 19.42 -23.85
N LEU A 229 15.91 18.80 -22.81
CA LEU A 229 15.24 17.51 -22.91
C LEU A 229 13.97 17.61 -23.75
N ASN A 230 13.76 16.63 -24.62
CA ASN A 230 12.58 16.56 -25.48
C ASN A 230 12.04 15.13 -25.52
N ALA A 231 10.72 15.01 -25.46
CA ALA A 231 10.05 13.71 -25.53
C ALA A 231 10.03 13.17 -26.97
N SER A 232 10.63 12.00 -27.20
CA SER A 232 10.66 11.33 -28.51
C SER A 232 11.10 9.86 -28.41
N GLY A 233 10.71 9.04 -29.37
CA GLY A 233 11.15 7.64 -29.49
C GLY A 233 10.32 6.65 -28.69
N GLY A 234 10.82 5.42 -28.59
CA GLY A 234 10.22 4.32 -27.81
C GLY A 234 10.68 4.31 -26.36
N THR A 235 10.42 3.21 -25.63
CA THR A 235 10.75 3.09 -24.20
C THR A 235 11.64 1.86 -23.96
N ASN A 236 12.86 2.05 -23.44
CA ASN A 236 13.79 1.01 -23.00
C ASN A 236 14.27 1.31 -21.58
N GLY A 237 13.48 0.97 -20.58
CA GLY A 237 13.76 1.29 -19.18
C GLY A 237 14.93 0.51 -18.58
N ALA A 238 15.15 -0.74 -19.00
CA ALA A 238 16.21 -1.60 -18.46
C ALA A 238 17.63 -1.03 -18.69
N ASP A 239 17.90 -0.53 -19.87
CA ASP A 239 19.19 0.11 -20.20
C ASP A 239 19.38 1.42 -19.39
N GLY A 240 18.30 2.18 -19.20
CA GLY A 240 18.29 3.40 -18.41
C GLY A 240 18.67 3.15 -16.96
N ILE A 241 18.01 2.19 -16.30
CA ILE A 241 18.23 1.92 -14.88
C ILE A 241 19.64 1.39 -14.60
N GLN A 242 20.16 0.51 -15.47
CA GLN A 242 21.53 0.02 -15.35
C GLN A 242 22.54 1.17 -15.46
N THR A 243 22.33 2.09 -16.42
CA THR A 243 23.18 3.27 -16.61
C THR A 243 23.11 4.20 -15.39
N ALA A 244 21.93 4.41 -14.82
CA ALA A 244 21.74 5.24 -13.63
C ALA A 244 22.48 4.65 -12.42
N TYR A 245 22.34 3.35 -12.16
CA TYR A 245 23.05 2.70 -11.06
C TYR A 245 24.58 2.70 -11.24
N ASN A 246 25.08 2.52 -12.46
CA ASN A 246 26.53 2.63 -12.72
C ASN A 246 27.07 4.02 -12.38
N LEU A 247 26.29 5.09 -12.61
CA LEU A 247 26.66 6.45 -12.21
C LEU A 247 26.52 6.65 -10.69
N ALA A 248 25.50 6.09 -10.08
CA ALA A 248 25.32 6.16 -8.62
C ALA A 248 26.49 5.50 -7.89
N GLU A 249 26.95 4.35 -8.35
CA GLU A 249 28.13 3.66 -7.79
C GLU A 249 29.44 4.43 -8.07
N LYS A 250 29.58 4.99 -9.27
CA LYS A 250 30.76 5.77 -9.65
C LYS A 250 31.01 6.97 -8.74
N TYR A 251 29.93 7.62 -8.30
CA TYR A 251 29.97 8.81 -7.47
C TYR A 251 29.45 8.56 -6.05
N PHE A 252 29.48 7.31 -5.60
CA PHE A 252 29.02 6.91 -4.28
C PHE A 252 29.73 7.73 -3.18
N VAL A 253 28.94 8.30 -2.29
CA VAL A 253 29.41 9.08 -1.13
C VAL A 253 29.15 8.24 0.12
N ALA A 254 30.23 7.78 0.76
CA ALA A 254 30.14 7.05 2.02
C ALA A 254 29.60 7.98 3.13
N GLY A 255 28.53 7.58 3.80
CA GLY A 255 27.86 8.39 4.83
C GLY A 255 26.92 9.48 4.30
N GLY A 256 26.91 9.72 2.98
CA GLY A 256 25.95 10.61 2.31
C GLY A 256 24.77 9.85 1.70
N ILE A 257 23.83 10.61 1.15
CA ILE A 257 22.67 10.07 0.43
C ILE A 257 23.10 9.67 -0.98
N ASN A 258 22.83 8.42 -1.36
CA ASN A 258 23.03 7.89 -2.71
C ASN A 258 21.69 7.44 -3.25
N ARG A 259 21.11 8.19 -4.17
CA ARG A 259 19.73 7.94 -4.62
C ARG A 259 19.57 8.09 -6.13
N VAL A 260 18.88 7.12 -6.72
CA VAL A 260 18.33 7.24 -8.07
C VAL A 260 16.88 7.72 -7.95
N ILE A 261 16.51 8.74 -8.71
CA ILE A 261 15.15 9.26 -8.81
C ILE A 261 14.66 9.00 -10.23
N LEU A 262 13.80 7.99 -10.37
CA LEU A 262 13.15 7.66 -11.63
C LEU A 262 11.93 8.54 -11.83
N ALA A 263 11.86 9.24 -12.95
CA ALA A 263 10.69 10.02 -13.39
C ALA A 263 10.11 9.40 -14.66
N THR A 264 8.86 8.90 -14.60
CA THR A 264 8.23 8.13 -15.67
C THR A 264 6.71 8.34 -15.69
N ASP A 265 6.07 8.08 -16.83
CA ASP A 265 4.59 8.00 -16.91
C ASP A 265 4.05 6.56 -16.65
N GLY A 266 4.88 5.70 -16.07
CA GLY A 266 4.52 4.33 -15.71
C GLY A 266 4.77 3.29 -16.81
N ASP A 267 4.93 3.70 -18.07
CA ASP A 267 5.28 2.78 -19.16
C ASP A 267 6.78 2.44 -19.14
N PHE A 268 7.18 1.80 -18.03
CA PHE A 268 8.57 1.35 -17.84
C PHE A 268 8.74 -0.05 -18.46
N ASN A 269 8.89 -0.07 -19.79
CA ASN A 269 9.01 -1.32 -20.52
C ASN A 269 10.42 -1.94 -20.34
N ILE A 270 10.48 -3.06 -19.64
CA ILE A 270 11.72 -3.82 -19.36
C ILE A 270 11.81 -5.12 -20.16
N GLY A 271 10.81 -5.41 -21.02
CA GLY A 271 10.71 -6.70 -21.69
C GLY A 271 10.30 -7.83 -20.73
N VAL A 272 9.50 -8.75 -21.21
CA VAL A 272 8.88 -9.84 -20.40
C VAL A 272 9.92 -10.79 -19.77
N SER A 273 11.13 -10.86 -20.30
CA SER A 273 12.17 -11.81 -19.86
C SER A 273 13.04 -11.34 -18.70
N ASN A 274 12.95 -10.07 -18.26
CA ASN A 274 13.93 -9.46 -17.35
C ASN A 274 13.35 -8.87 -16.05
N GLN A 275 12.09 -9.12 -15.70
CA GLN A 275 11.48 -8.54 -14.47
C GLN A 275 12.13 -9.05 -13.19
N ALA A 276 12.44 -10.37 -13.11
CA ALA A 276 13.12 -10.95 -11.97
C ALA A 276 14.55 -10.40 -11.81
N ASP A 277 15.29 -10.31 -12.93
CA ASP A 277 16.65 -9.78 -12.94
C ASP A 277 16.69 -8.31 -12.55
N LEU A 278 15.67 -7.52 -12.96
CA LEU A 278 15.56 -6.11 -12.57
C LEU A 278 15.26 -5.97 -11.08
N LYS A 279 14.35 -6.77 -10.55
CA LYS A 279 14.05 -6.80 -9.12
C LYS A 279 15.33 -7.10 -8.32
N GLU A 280 16.03 -8.17 -8.66
CA GLU A 280 17.29 -8.58 -8.01
C GLU A 280 18.34 -7.47 -8.09
N LEU A 281 18.49 -6.82 -9.27
CA LEU A 281 19.39 -5.68 -9.44
C LEU A 281 19.03 -4.54 -8.47
N ILE A 282 17.75 -4.12 -8.42
CA ILE A 282 17.30 -3.01 -7.58
C ILE A 282 17.51 -3.32 -6.10
N GLN A 283 17.14 -4.52 -5.65
CA GLN A 283 17.33 -4.95 -4.26
C GLN A 283 18.82 -4.98 -3.89
N THR A 284 19.66 -5.58 -4.72
CA THR A 284 21.11 -5.61 -4.49
C THR A 284 21.71 -4.19 -4.40
N LYS A 285 21.22 -3.24 -5.20
CA LYS A 285 21.70 -1.85 -5.13
C LYS A 285 21.21 -1.14 -3.85
N ALA A 286 19.97 -1.38 -3.45
CA ALA A 286 19.42 -0.85 -2.21
C ALA A 286 20.16 -1.38 -0.96
N GLU A 287 20.47 -2.69 -0.91
CA GLU A 287 21.30 -3.30 0.12
C GLU A 287 22.69 -2.67 0.21
N ASN A 288 23.26 -2.24 -0.94
CA ASN A 288 24.54 -1.54 -1.02
C ASN A 288 24.43 -0.01 -0.77
N GLY A 289 23.26 0.48 -0.35
CA GLY A 289 23.03 1.87 0.04
C GLY A 289 22.73 2.82 -1.12
N VAL A 290 22.35 2.32 -2.30
CA VAL A 290 21.86 3.13 -3.42
C VAL A 290 20.36 2.92 -3.60
N TYR A 291 19.55 3.85 -3.11
CA TYR A 291 18.09 3.75 -3.11
C TYR A 291 17.45 4.23 -4.42
N LEU A 292 16.25 3.75 -4.71
CA LEU A 292 15.46 4.13 -5.89
C LEU A 292 14.11 4.70 -5.48
N SER A 293 13.93 6.02 -5.65
CA SER A 293 12.62 6.67 -5.58
C SER A 293 11.98 6.78 -6.94
N VAL A 294 10.66 6.72 -7.01
CA VAL A 294 9.92 6.81 -8.26
C VAL A 294 8.90 7.95 -8.20
N LEU A 295 8.96 8.83 -9.18
CA LEU A 295 8.00 9.90 -9.41
C LEU A 295 7.18 9.58 -10.65
N GLY A 296 5.89 9.30 -10.45
CA GLY A 296 4.95 9.04 -11.52
C GLY A 296 4.35 10.33 -12.08
N PHE A 297 4.17 10.42 -13.39
CA PHE A 297 3.63 11.59 -14.09
C PHE A 297 2.55 11.21 -15.09
N GLY A 298 1.63 12.14 -15.36
CA GLY A 298 0.69 12.03 -16.46
C GLY A 298 -0.49 11.10 -16.20
N MET A 299 -1.31 10.90 -17.21
CA MET A 299 -2.51 10.08 -17.16
C MET A 299 -2.73 9.36 -18.49
N GLY A 300 -3.64 8.38 -18.51
CA GLY A 300 -4.08 7.67 -19.71
C GLY A 300 -3.33 6.37 -20.01
N ASN A 301 -2.06 6.26 -19.63
CA ASN A 301 -1.25 5.04 -19.75
C ASN A 301 -0.48 4.69 -18.48
N TYR A 302 -0.86 5.29 -17.35
CA TYR A 302 -0.15 5.16 -16.09
C TYR A 302 -0.22 3.75 -15.51
N LYS A 303 0.94 3.17 -15.15
CA LYS A 303 1.07 1.82 -14.59
C LYS A 303 1.50 1.91 -13.12
N ASP A 304 0.55 2.24 -12.24
CA ASP A 304 0.75 2.38 -10.79
C ASP A 304 1.46 1.16 -10.19
N THR A 305 0.99 -0.04 -10.51
CA THR A 305 1.57 -1.31 -10.06
C THR A 305 3.07 -1.42 -10.32
N THR A 306 3.51 -1.04 -11.51
CA THR A 306 4.92 -1.15 -11.90
C THR A 306 5.79 -0.18 -11.09
N VAL A 307 5.38 1.09 -11.02
CA VAL A 307 6.18 2.14 -10.36
C VAL A 307 6.20 1.98 -8.85
N GLU A 308 5.08 1.57 -8.23
CA GLU A 308 5.00 1.20 -6.81
C GLU A 308 5.98 0.06 -6.49
N THR A 309 5.99 -0.98 -7.33
CA THR A 309 6.89 -2.12 -7.20
C THR A 309 8.37 -1.73 -7.25
N LEU A 310 8.74 -0.90 -8.22
CA LEU A 310 10.14 -0.44 -8.36
C LEU A 310 10.59 0.36 -7.13
N ALA A 311 9.75 1.26 -6.61
CA ALA A 311 10.06 2.04 -5.41
C ALA A 311 10.20 1.15 -4.18
N LYS A 312 9.28 0.18 -4.00
CA LYS A 312 9.31 -0.77 -2.89
C LYS A 312 10.62 -1.56 -2.83
N TYR A 313 11.05 -2.18 -3.95
CA TYR A 313 12.31 -2.92 -3.98
C TYR A 313 13.55 -2.04 -3.96
N GLY A 314 13.39 -0.75 -4.26
CA GLY A 314 14.48 0.24 -4.23
C GLY A 314 14.64 0.93 -2.89
N ASN A 315 13.87 0.56 -1.86
CA ASN A 315 13.87 1.19 -0.54
C ASN A 315 13.73 2.72 -0.66
N GLY A 316 12.82 3.16 -1.52
CA GLY A 316 12.62 4.56 -1.82
C GLY A 316 11.18 5.02 -1.73
N LEU A 317 10.96 6.29 -2.03
CA LEU A 317 9.64 6.90 -2.07
C LEU A 317 8.92 6.57 -3.38
N TYR A 318 7.61 6.39 -3.31
CA TYR A 318 6.71 6.46 -4.46
C TYR A 318 5.72 7.62 -4.30
N ALA A 319 5.74 8.55 -5.23
CA ALA A 319 4.81 9.67 -5.32
C ALA A 319 4.28 9.84 -6.76
N TYR A 320 3.04 10.27 -6.89
CA TYR A 320 2.44 10.64 -8.17
C TYR A 320 2.32 12.16 -8.25
N VAL A 321 2.90 12.76 -9.28
CA VAL A 321 2.98 14.21 -9.48
C VAL A 321 1.99 14.62 -10.58
N ASP A 322 0.82 15.12 -10.17
CA ASP A 322 -0.23 15.58 -11.07
C ASP A 322 -0.10 17.06 -11.45
N ASN A 323 0.50 17.86 -10.55
CA ASN A 323 0.65 19.30 -10.73
C ASN A 323 1.92 19.84 -10.04
N ILE A 324 2.19 21.14 -10.21
CA ILE A 324 3.41 21.78 -9.69
C ILE A 324 3.40 21.92 -8.15
N ASN A 325 2.26 22.01 -7.51
CA ASN A 325 2.15 22.09 -6.05
C ASN A 325 2.53 20.72 -5.44
N GLU A 326 2.09 19.64 -6.06
CA GLU A 326 2.53 18.28 -5.68
C GLU A 326 4.04 18.10 -5.86
N ALA A 327 4.57 18.56 -6.99
CA ALA A 327 6.02 18.54 -7.22
C ALA A 327 6.79 19.32 -6.13
N LYS A 328 6.27 20.50 -5.75
CA LYS A 328 6.83 21.31 -4.67
C LYS A 328 6.76 20.58 -3.34
N LYS A 329 5.60 20.00 -2.99
CA LYS A 329 5.43 19.23 -1.76
C LYS A 329 6.47 18.11 -1.65
N VAL A 330 6.56 17.23 -2.67
CA VAL A 330 7.42 16.04 -2.64
C VAL A 330 8.91 16.38 -2.67
N LEU A 331 9.31 17.36 -3.52
CA LEU A 331 10.73 17.63 -3.81
C LEU A 331 11.30 18.81 -3.02
N VAL A 332 10.47 19.61 -2.36
CA VAL A 332 10.92 20.81 -1.63
C VAL A 332 10.48 20.77 -0.17
N ASP A 333 9.17 20.65 0.07
CA ASP A 333 8.61 20.77 1.42
C ASP A 333 8.89 19.50 2.24
N ASP A 334 8.76 18.31 1.63
CA ASP A 334 9.04 17.01 2.24
C ASP A 334 10.45 16.48 1.89
N PHE A 335 11.38 17.35 1.47
CA PHE A 335 12.71 16.94 0.98
C PHE A 335 13.46 16.02 1.95
N ASN A 336 13.54 16.39 3.22
CA ASN A 336 14.21 15.56 4.23
C ASN A 336 13.51 14.21 4.44
N LYS A 337 12.16 14.20 4.47
CA LYS A 337 11.35 12.99 4.58
C LYS A 337 11.59 12.02 3.42
N THR A 338 11.86 12.56 2.24
CA THR A 338 12.03 11.76 1.01
C THR A 338 13.47 11.33 0.77
N MET A 339 14.44 12.07 1.27
CA MET A 339 15.87 11.85 0.99
C MET A 339 16.60 11.12 2.10
N ILE A 340 16.28 11.38 3.37
CA ILE A 340 17.00 10.84 4.52
C ILE A 340 16.21 9.69 5.14
N THR A 341 16.68 8.46 5.04
CA THR A 341 16.09 7.30 5.71
C THR A 341 16.60 7.23 7.15
N VAL A 342 15.70 7.14 8.13
CA VAL A 342 16.02 7.00 9.56
C VAL A 342 15.68 5.62 10.12
N ALA A 343 14.81 4.87 9.47
CA ALA A 343 14.51 3.49 9.81
C ALA A 343 14.30 2.65 8.56
N LYS A 344 14.93 1.47 8.49
CA LYS A 344 14.85 0.50 7.40
C LYS A 344 14.10 -0.74 7.83
N ASP A 345 13.48 -1.44 6.89
CA ASP A 345 12.79 -2.72 7.13
C ASP A 345 11.77 -2.62 8.28
N VAL A 346 10.94 -1.57 8.25
CA VAL A 346 10.01 -1.26 9.34
C VAL A 346 8.83 -2.21 9.35
N LYS A 347 8.82 -3.11 10.32
CA LYS A 347 7.79 -4.13 10.52
C LYS A 347 7.03 -3.86 11.81
N ASN A 348 5.72 -3.93 11.74
CA ASN A 348 4.84 -3.59 12.84
C ASN A 348 4.00 -4.78 13.25
N LYS A 349 3.85 -4.94 14.56
CA LYS A 349 2.91 -5.87 15.17
C LYS A 349 2.05 -5.11 16.18
N ILE A 350 0.74 -5.07 15.93
CA ILE A 350 -0.24 -4.65 16.94
C ILE A 350 -0.80 -5.90 17.59
N THR A 351 -0.74 -5.94 18.93
CA THR A 351 -1.37 -7.01 19.72
C THR A 351 -2.53 -6.42 20.52
N PHE A 352 -3.76 -6.82 20.22
CA PHE A 352 -4.96 -6.40 20.91
C PHE A 352 -5.24 -7.27 22.14
N ASN A 353 -5.61 -6.61 23.26
CA ASN A 353 -5.94 -7.32 24.47
C ASN A 353 -7.36 -7.97 24.34
N PRO A 354 -7.44 -9.33 24.35
CA PRO A 354 -8.71 -10.02 24.20
C PRO A 354 -9.64 -9.90 25.42
N GLU A 355 -9.18 -9.33 26.53
CA GLU A 355 -10.06 -9.02 27.67
C GLU A 355 -10.99 -7.86 27.34
N TYR A 356 -10.55 -6.90 26.51
CA TYR A 356 -11.30 -5.68 26.17
C TYR A 356 -11.82 -5.68 24.73
N ILE A 357 -11.00 -6.05 23.78
CA ILE A 357 -11.35 -6.02 22.35
C ILE A 357 -11.94 -7.36 21.93
N GLU A 358 -13.13 -7.32 21.34
CA GLU A 358 -13.80 -8.51 20.75
C GLU A 358 -13.25 -8.78 19.35
N SER A 359 -13.18 -7.71 18.52
CA SER A 359 -12.68 -7.80 17.16
C SER A 359 -12.06 -6.49 16.70
N TYR A 360 -11.19 -6.58 15.71
CA TYR A 360 -10.51 -5.43 15.12
C TYR A 360 -10.37 -5.58 13.60
N ARG A 361 -10.24 -4.46 12.90
CA ARG A 361 -9.96 -4.37 11.47
C ARG A 361 -8.94 -3.27 11.22
N LEU A 362 -7.84 -3.58 10.54
CA LEU A 362 -6.88 -2.58 10.03
C LEU A 362 -7.53 -1.86 8.84
N ILE A 363 -7.51 -0.53 8.85
CA ILE A 363 -8.05 0.31 7.78
C ILE A 363 -6.88 0.77 6.90
N GLY A 364 -6.93 0.43 5.61
CA GLY A 364 -5.80 0.59 4.70
C GLY A 364 -4.75 -0.50 4.89
N TYR A 365 -3.56 -0.31 4.32
CA TYR A 365 -2.42 -1.24 4.38
C TYR A 365 -2.69 -2.62 3.76
N GLU A 366 -3.71 -2.76 2.90
CA GLU A 366 -4.12 -4.06 2.33
C GLU A 366 -3.01 -4.72 1.50
N ASN A 367 -2.14 -3.94 0.86
CA ASN A 367 -0.98 -4.40 0.09
C ASN A 367 0.34 -4.36 0.89
N LYS A 368 0.28 -4.04 2.19
CA LYS A 368 1.42 -3.93 3.11
C LYS A 368 1.38 -4.93 4.26
N LEU A 369 0.43 -5.87 4.24
CA LEU A 369 0.35 -6.94 5.23
C LEU A 369 1.56 -7.86 5.09
N ILE A 370 2.11 -8.28 6.24
CA ILE A 370 3.20 -9.26 6.31
C ILE A 370 2.79 -10.46 7.16
N SER A 371 3.45 -11.59 6.99
CA SER A 371 3.21 -12.76 7.82
C SER A 371 3.88 -12.63 9.19
N ALA A 372 3.43 -13.41 10.18
CA ALA A 372 4.12 -13.51 11.46
C ALA A 372 5.57 -14.03 11.30
N GLU A 373 5.81 -14.88 10.29
CA GLU A 373 7.15 -15.40 9.96
C GLU A 373 8.05 -14.27 9.43
N ASP A 374 7.52 -13.43 8.51
CA ASP A 374 8.27 -12.29 7.97
C ASP A 374 8.54 -11.22 9.04
N PHE A 375 7.61 -11.04 10.00
CA PHE A 375 7.81 -10.12 11.11
C PHE A 375 9.01 -10.53 11.99
N GLU A 376 9.18 -11.82 12.27
CA GLU A 376 10.29 -12.35 13.06
C GLU A 376 11.57 -12.56 12.22
N ASN A 377 11.48 -12.54 10.90
CA ASN A 377 12.63 -12.74 10.01
C ASN A 377 13.36 -11.41 9.78
N GLU A 378 14.57 -11.27 10.31
CA GLU A 378 15.39 -10.07 10.15
C GLU A 378 15.82 -9.79 8.70
N GLU A 379 15.84 -10.84 7.83
CA GLU A 379 16.20 -10.71 6.42
C GLU A 379 14.99 -10.36 5.52
N ALA A 380 13.78 -10.38 6.06
CA ALA A 380 12.59 -10.03 5.28
C ALA A 380 12.53 -8.52 5.06
N ASP A 381 12.49 -8.13 3.78
CA ASP A 381 12.37 -6.76 3.32
C ASP A 381 11.02 -6.13 3.74
N ALA A 382 11.04 -4.87 4.15
CA ALA A 382 9.86 -4.12 4.58
C ALA A 382 9.97 -2.64 4.16
N GLY A 383 9.11 -1.77 4.71
CA GLY A 383 9.10 -0.37 4.31
C GLY A 383 10.19 0.48 4.98
N GLU A 384 10.42 1.65 4.39
CA GLU A 384 11.40 2.63 4.85
C GLU A 384 10.69 3.88 5.38
N LEU A 385 11.20 4.43 6.49
CA LEU A 385 10.71 5.70 7.01
C LEU A 385 11.79 6.78 6.96
N GLY A 386 11.39 7.95 6.48
CA GLY A 386 12.27 9.11 6.34
C GLY A 386 12.34 9.97 7.60
N SER A 387 13.25 10.95 7.58
CA SER A 387 13.46 11.93 8.65
C SER A 387 12.25 12.82 8.87
N GLY A 388 11.78 12.95 10.11
CA GLY A 388 10.59 13.75 10.45
C GLY A 388 9.31 13.23 9.81
N HIS A 389 9.27 11.96 9.39
CA HIS A 389 8.08 11.35 8.82
C HIS A 389 7.03 11.08 9.89
N GLN A 390 5.78 11.32 9.55
CA GLN A 390 4.62 11.09 10.42
C GLN A 390 3.70 10.09 9.75
N THR A 391 3.47 8.97 10.40
CA THR A 391 2.59 7.91 9.90
C THR A 391 1.44 7.68 10.87
N LEU A 392 0.21 7.63 10.35
CA LEU A 392 -0.97 7.27 11.12
C LEU A 392 -1.49 5.90 10.68
N VAL A 393 -1.62 5.02 11.66
CA VAL A 393 -2.25 3.70 11.51
C VAL A 393 -3.62 3.73 12.16
N THR A 394 -4.63 3.24 11.45
CA THR A 394 -6.02 3.34 11.89
C THR A 394 -6.65 1.96 11.99
N TYR A 395 -7.23 1.67 13.14
CA TYR A 395 -8.00 0.44 13.38
C TYR A 395 -9.44 0.74 13.75
N GLU A 396 -10.36 0.00 13.16
CA GLU A 396 -11.74 -0.08 13.62
C GLU A 396 -11.86 -1.26 14.58
N VAL A 397 -12.37 -1.02 15.80
CA VAL A 397 -12.42 -2.01 16.86
C VAL A 397 -13.82 -2.13 17.45
N VAL A 398 -14.15 -3.33 17.92
CA VAL A 398 -15.38 -3.63 18.67
C VAL A 398 -14.97 -4.05 20.08
N PHE A 399 -15.47 -3.35 21.08
CA PHE A 399 -15.25 -3.70 22.47
C PHE A 399 -16.18 -4.82 22.93
N LYS A 400 -15.72 -5.63 23.86
CA LYS A 400 -16.58 -6.59 24.57
C LYS A 400 -17.61 -5.87 25.41
N ASN A 401 -18.77 -6.50 25.56
CA ASN A 401 -19.80 -6.00 26.46
C ASN A 401 -19.37 -6.15 27.94
N ASN A 402 -19.77 -5.19 28.79
CA ASN A 402 -19.60 -5.22 30.25
C ASN A 402 -18.15 -5.09 30.76
N ILE A 403 -17.29 -4.34 30.05
CA ILE A 403 -15.99 -3.92 30.61
C ILE A 403 -16.29 -2.97 31.76
N GLN A 404 -15.79 -3.29 32.97
CA GLN A 404 -15.97 -2.44 34.16
C GLN A 404 -14.81 -1.47 34.33
N ASP A 405 -13.58 -1.95 34.18
CA ASP A 405 -12.37 -1.17 34.33
C ASP A 405 -11.28 -1.68 33.36
N PHE A 406 -10.46 -0.77 32.86
CA PHE A 406 -9.26 -1.11 32.08
C PHE A 406 -8.07 -1.15 33.03
N THR A 407 -7.66 -2.34 33.46
CA THR A 407 -6.53 -2.52 34.39
C THR A 407 -5.20 -2.74 33.70
N ASN A 408 -5.21 -3.07 32.41
CA ASN A 408 -4.04 -3.38 31.57
C ASN A 408 -4.06 -2.55 30.30
N GLU A 409 -3.00 -2.66 29.49
CA GLU A 409 -2.97 -2.11 28.15
C GLU A 409 -4.11 -2.66 27.28
N VAL A 410 -4.73 -1.79 26.50
CA VAL A 410 -5.79 -2.14 25.53
C VAL A 410 -5.18 -2.77 24.28
N PHE A 411 -4.02 -2.29 23.89
CA PHE A 411 -3.18 -2.87 22.83
C PHE A 411 -1.71 -2.54 23.07
N SER A 412 -0.83 -3.27 22.37
CA SER A 412 0.59 -2.91 22.26
C SER A 412 1.02 -2.84 20.81
N LEU A 413 1.92 -1.90 20.47
CA LEU A 413 2.61 -1.80 19.20
C LEU A 413 4.07 -2.19 19.40
N GLN A 414 4.55 -3.15 18.64
CA GLN A 414 5.97 -3.45 18.50
C GLN A 414 6.43 -3.06 17.09
N ILE A 415 7.49 -2.26 17.00
CA ILE A 415 8.15 -1.87 15.75
C ILE A 415 9.52 -2.52 15.73
N ASN A 416 9.75 -3.43 14.78
CA ASN A 416 11.07 -3.96 14.48
C ASN A 416 11.63 -3.21 13.27
N TYR A 417 12.87 -2.76 13.33
CA TYR A 417 13.50 -1.97 12.27
C TYR A 417 15.01 -2.13 12.30
N LYS A 418 15.68 -1.72 11.22
CA LYS A 418 17.13 -1.61 11.16
C LYS A 418 17.58 -0.16 11.15
N ASP A 419 18.64 0.12 11.89
CA ASP A 419 19.32 1.42 11.83
C ASP A 419 20.02 1.58 10.47
N PRO A 420 19.75 2.64 9.70
CA PRO A 420 20.29 2.77 8.36
C PRO A 420 21.81 2.92 8.28
N LYS A 421 22.48 3.37 9.38
CA LYS A 421 23.94 3.58 9.43
C LYS A 421 24.69 2.32 9.85
N SER A 422 24.20 1.63 10.88
CA SER A 422 24.85 0.43 11.46
C SER A 422 24.30 -0.88 10.88
N ASN A 423 23.12 -0.86 10.28
CA ASN A 423 22.35 -2.05 9.88
C ASN A 423 21.95 -2.96 11.04
N GLU A 424 22.02 -2.43 12.28
CA GLU A 424 21.67 -3.14 13.50
C GLU A 424 20.15 -3.22 13.66
N SER A 425 19.64 -4.43 13.96
CA SER A 425 18.22 -4.64 14.25
C SER A 425 17.86 -4.06 15.62
N LYS A 426 16.80 -3.29 15.67
CA LYS A 426 16.25 -2.63 16.87
C LYS A 426 14.78 -2.92 17.02
N THR A 427 14.28 -2.84 18.25
CA THR A 427 12.86 -2.99 18.58
C THR A 427 12.41 -1.83 19.43
N PHE A 428 11.28 -1.22 19.05
CA PHE A 428 10.57 -0.23 19.84
C PHE A 428 9.21 -0.79 20.28
N ILE A 429 8.77 -0.50 21.52
CA ILE A 429 7.50 -0.99 22.07
C ILE A 429 6.72 0.18 22.66
N TYR A 430 5.45 0.30 22.25
CA TYR A 430 4.48 1.22 22.81
C TYR A 430 3.28 0.45 23.39
N LYS A 431 2.68 0.96 24.47
CA LYS A 431 1.48 0.40 25.11
C LYS A 431 0.37 1.43 25.14
N GLY A 432 -0.71 1.14 24.43
CA GLY A 432 -1.91 1.96 24.44
C GLY A 432 -2.75 1.68 25.68
N THR A 433 -2.84 2.67 26.56
CA THR A 433 -3.55 2.57 27.84
C THR A 433 -4.92 3.26 27.79
N GLU A 434 -5.73 3.03 28.84
CA GLU A 434 -6.99 3.74 29.04
C GLU A 434 -6.82 5.26 28.97
N ASN A 435 -5.76 5.79 29.63
CA ASN A 435 -5.51 7.23 29.65
C ASN A 435 -5.26 7.81 28.26
N ASP A 436 -4.55 7.09 27.39
CA ASP A 436 -4.27 7.53 26.03
C ASP A 436 -5.55 7.54 25.18
N LEU A 437 -6.41 6.54 25.36
CA LEU A 437 -7.55 6.28 24.50
C LEU A 437 -8.84 7.02 24.92
N PHE A 438 -9.13 7.07 26.23
CA PHE A 438 -10.44 7.54 26.71
C PHE A 438 -10.39 8.91 27.38
N ASN A 439 -9.31 9.24 28.07
CA ASN A 439 -9.26 10.38 28.99
C ASN A 439 -8.74 11.68 28.38
N LYS A 440 -8.29 11.67 27.11
CA LYS A 440 -7.86 12.87 26.40
C LYS A 440 -8.99 13.46 25.54
N GLU A 441 -9.08 14.77 25.47
CA GLU A 441 -9.83 15.45 24.41
C GLU A 441 -9.21 15.06 23.07
N LYS A 442 -10.07 14.72 22.08
CA LYS A 442 -9.60 14.26 20.79
C LYS A 442 -9.03 15.41 19.99
N SER A 443 -7.84 15.22 19.46
CA SER A 443 -7.15 16.19 18.63
C SER A 443 -7.95 16.52 17.36
N LEU A 444 -7.65 17.66 16.75
CA LEU A 444 -8.20 18.00 15.44
C LEU A 444 -7.72 17.04 14.36
N ASP A 445 -6.51 16.50 14.50
CA ASP A 445 -5.93 15.53 13.59
C ASP A 445 -6.66 14.19 13.65
N HIS A 446 -6.96 13.66 14.83
CA HIS A 446 -7.78 12.46 14.96
C HIS A 446 -9.15 12.65 14.28
N LYS A 447 -9.82 13.78 14.53
CA LYS A 447 -11.11 14.11 13.91
C LYS A 447 -11.01 14.23 12.39
N PHE A 448 -9.92 14.78 11.88
CA PHE A 448 -9.65 14.90 10.45
C PHE A 448 -9.38 13.52 9.80
N VAL A 449 -8.62 12.65 10.46
CA VAL A 449 -8.39 11.26 10.00
C VAL A 449 -9.70 10.49 9.87
N LEU A 450 -10.64 10.66 10.81
CA LEU A 450 -11.97 10.05 10.68
C LEU A 450 -12.70 10.52 9.41
N CYS A 451 -12.54 11.80 9.02
CA CYS A 451 -13.12 12.30 7.78
C CYS A 451 -12.46 11.67 6.53
N LEU A 452 -11.13 11.47 6.53
CA LEU A 452 -10.42 10.80 5.45
C LEU A 452 -10.86 9.34 5.30
N VAL A 453 -10.97 8.62 6.40
CA VAL A 453 -11.48 7.24 6.41
C VAL A 453 -12.92 7.20 5.88
N GLU A 454 -13.80 8.04 6.39
CA GLU A 454 -15.19 8.08 5.94
C GLU A 454 -15.32 8.39 4.45
N PHE A 455 -14.52 9.34 3.93
CA PHE A 455 -14.47 9.64 2.51
C PHE A 455 -14.04 8.44 1.67
N SER A 456 -13.00 7.73 2.11
CA SER A 456 -12.55 6.50 1.48
C SER A 456 -13.65 5.43 1.44
N LEU A 457 -14.34 5.20 2.57
CA LEU A 457 -15.44 4.24 2.66
C LEU A 457 -16.61 4.59 1.72
N ILE A 458 -16.95 5.88 1.60
CA ILE A 458 -18.00 6.37 0.68
C ILE A 458 -17.58 6.13 -0.76
N LEU A 459 -16.37 6.60 -1.13
CA LEU A 459 -15.88 6.52 -2.50
C LEU A 459 -15.74 5.08 -2.99
N ARG A 460 -15.20 4.19 -2.16
CA ARG A 460 -15.05 2.76 -2.48
C ARG A 460 -16.37 1.99 -2.49
N ASN A 461 -17.46 2.60 -2.03
CA ASN A 461 -18.70 1.90 -1.74
C ASN A 461 -18.46 0.70 -0.83
N SER A 462 -17.66 0.91 0.21
CA SER A 462 -17.18 -0.12 1.14
C SER A 462 -18.31 -0.88 1.82
N PRO A 463 -18.20 -2.19 2.03
CA PRO A 463 -19.14 -2.95 2.84
C PRO A 463 -19.14 -2.51 4.33
N TYR A 464 -18.06 -1.84 4.76
CA TYR A 464 -17.90 -1.34 6.13
C TYR A 464 -18.34 0.12 6.30
N ARG A 465 -18.87 0.77 5.26
CA ARG A 465 -19.25 2.19 5.32
C ARG A 465 -20.39 2.52 6.30
N GLY A 466 -21.14 1.53 6.75
CA GLY A 466 -22.25 1.72 7.69
C GLY A 466 -23.20 2.86 7.29
N THR A 467 -23.30 3.89 8.14
CA THR A 467 -24.12 5.09 7.90
C THR A 467 -23.39 6.24 7.21
N ALA A 468 -22.13 6.03 6.81
CA ALA A 468 -21.30 7.05 6.15
C ALA A 468 -21.99 7.64 4.92
N ASN A 469 -22.00 8.96 4.83
CA ASN A 469 -22.56 9.69 3.70
C ASN A 469 -21.90 11.09 3.57
N TYR A 470 -21.98 11.67 2.38
CA TYR A 470 -21.34 12.96 2.09
C TYR A 470 -21.84 14.12 2.97
N GLU A 471 -23.14 14.17 3.29
CA GLU A 471 -23.70 15.28 4.09
C GLU A 471 -23.14 15.28 5.52
N SER A 472 -23.08 14.10 6.15
CA SER A 472 -22.51 13.97 7.49
C SER A 472 -21.00 14.22 7.51
N LEU A 473 -20.28 13.80 6.46
CA LEU A 473 -18.86 14.07 6.29
C LEU A 473 -18.57 15.57 6.13
N LEU A 474 -19.31 16.26 5.26
CA LEU A 474 -19.14 17.71 5.05
C LEU A 474 -19.43 18.50 6.33
N ASN A 475 -20.50 18.18 7.05
CA ASN A 475 -20.80 18.81 8.34
C ASN A 475 -19.66 18.63 9.36
N ARG A 476 -19.00 17.48 9.40
CA ARG A 476 -17.83 17.26 10.26
C ARG A 476 -16.63 18.09 9.81
N LEU A 477 -16.31 18.07 8.52
CA LEU A 477 -15.21 18.89 7.97
C LEU A 477 -15.43 20.37 8.26
N GLU A 478 -16.64 20.89 8.08
CA GLU A 478 -16.97 22.30 8.37
C GLU A 478 -16.84 22.67 9.85
N SER A 479 -16.98 21.70 10.75
CA SER A 479 -16.79 21.91 12.19
C SER A 479 -15.33 21.93 12.64
N LEU A 480 -14.38 21.65 11.76
CA LEU A 480 -12.95 21.63 12.06
C LEU A 480 -12.28 22.95 11.64
N ASP A 481 -12.01 23.83 12.61
CA ASP A 481 -11.36 25.12 12.34
C ASP A 481 -10.00 24.98 11.63
N SER A 482 -9.27 23.86 11.89
CA SER A 482 -7.98 23.55 11.26
C SER A 482 -8.05 23.41 9.74
N ILE A 483 -9.20 23.08 9.17
CA ILE A 483 -9.39 22.97 7.71
C ILE A 483 -9.07 24.30 7.02
N TYR A 484 -9.47 25.42 7.62
CA TYR A 484 -9.35 26.74 7.00
C TYR A 484 -7.97 27.40 7.17
N SER A 485 -7.11 26.81 8.02
CA SER A 485 -5.74 27.30 8.26
C SER A 485 -4.65 26.46 7.58
N ASP A 486 -5.02 25.32 6.97
CA ASP A 486 -4.13 24.41 6.28
C ASP A 486 -4.55 24.25 4.82
N GLU A 487 -3.68 24.63 3.88
CA GLU A 487 -3.99 24.64 2.44
C GLU A 487 -4.34 23.23 1.91
N LEU A 488 -3.66 22.17 2.38
CA LEU A 488 -3.92 20.81 1.94
C LEU A 488 -5.22 20.27 2.51
N LYS A 489 -5.51 20.54 3.78
CA LYS A 489 -6.78 20.14 4.42
C LYS A 489 -7.96 20.88 3.78
N TYR A 490 -7.77 22.16 3.40
CA TYR A 490 -8.78 22.92 2.66
C TYR A 490 -9.00 22.40 1.24
N GLU A 491 -7.91 22.03 0.54
CA GLU A 491 -8.00 21.36 -0.76
C GLU A 491 -8.82 20.08 -0.65
N PHE A 492 -8.53 19.24 0.37
CA PHE A 492 -9.29 18.02 0.62
C PHE A 492 -10.80 18.30 0.79
N LYS A 493 -11.16 19.30 1.59
CA LYS A 493 -12.57 19.71 1.76
C LYS A 493 -13.20 20.07 0.42
N THR A 494 -12.48 20.81 -0.44
CA THR A 494 -12.94 21.16 -1.77
C THR A 494 -13.13 19.93 -2.68
N LEU A 495 -12.24 18.94 -2.58
CA LEU A 495 -12.40 17.67 -3.30
C LEU A 495 -13.63 16.88 -2.83
N VAL A 496 -13.93 16.91 -1.52
CA VAL A 496 -15.14 16.27 -0.98
C VAL A 496 -16.40 16.98 -1.50
N ASP A 497 -16.42 18.33 -1.56
CA ASP A 497 -17.52 19.09 -2.16
C ASP A 497 -17.75 18.70 -3.63
N LEU A 498 -16.69 18.65 -4.44
CA LEU A 498 -16.76 18.21 -5.85
C LEU A 498 -17.26 16.77 -5.99
N ALA A 499 -16.79 15.88 -5.13
CA ALA A 499 -17.20 14.48 -5.14
C ALA A 499 -18.69 14.34 -4.76
N PHE A 500 -19.17 15.14 -3.80
CA PHE A 500 -20.57 15.19 -3.42
C PHE A 500 -21.47 15.71 -4.56
N GLU A 501 -21.11 16.84 -5.17
CA GLU A 501 -21.85 17.41 -6.31
C GLU A 501 -21.98 16.41 -7.46
N ARG A 502 -20.94 15.64 -7.71
CA ARG A 502 -20.87 14.63 -8.77
C ARG A 502 -21.43 13.27 -8.37
N LYS A 503 -21.81 13.10 -7.10
CA LYS A 503 -22.25 11.82 -6.52
C LYS A 503 -21.25 10.71 -6.79
N LEU A 504 -19.98 11.03 -6.63
CA LEU A 504 -18.87 10.15 -7.02
C LEU A 504 -18.81 8.92 -6.10
N VAL A 505 -18.76 7.76 -6.72
CA VAL A 505 -18.42 6.47 -6.08
C VAL A 505 -17.63 5.64 -7.07
N ALA A 506 -16.83 4.72 -6.58
CA ALA A 506 -16.11 3.81 -7.46
C ALA A 506 -17.07 3.06 -8.38
N HIS A 507 -16.75 3.05 -9.65
CA HIS A 507 -17.60 2.37 -10.64
C HIS A 507 -17.55 0.86 -10.38
N PRO A 508 -18.69 0.16 -10.30
CA PRO A 508 -18.73 -1.27 -10.02
C PRO A 508 -17.86 -2.14 -10.95
N ALA A 509 -17.69 -1.72 -12.21
CA ALA A 509 -16.85 -2.43 -13.16
C ALA A 509 -15.37 -2.46 -12.79
N TYR A 510 -14.88 -1.52 -11.96
CA TYR A 510 -13.49 -1.50 -11.50
C TYR A 510 -13.21 -2.45 -10.33
N ASN A 511 -14.26 -2.84 -9.61
CA ASN A 511 -14.16 -3.85 -8.56
C ASN A 511 -14.32 -5.28 -9.10
N GLN A 512 -14.39 -5.44 -10.43
CA GLN A 512 -14.78 -6.70 -11.07
C GLN A 512 -14.06 -6.86 -12.41
N ASN A 513 -13.50 -8.03 -12.63
CA ASN A 513 -13.09 -8.42 -13.97
C ASN A 513 -14.31 -9.09 -14.65
N PRO A 514 -15.08 -8.38 -15.51
CA PRO A 514 -16.30 -8.90 -16.10
C PRO A 514 -16.06 -10.10 -17.03
N GLU A 515 -14.84 -10.25 -17.57
CA GLU A 515 -14.48 -11.37 -18.45
C GLU A 515 -14.12 -12.65 -17.67
N LYS A 516 -13.82 -12.56 -16.37
CA LYS A 516 -13.30 -13.68 -15.57
C LYS A 516 -14.18 -14.12 -14.40
N GLY A 517 -15.28 -13.43 -14.14
CA GLY A 517 -16.20 -13.73 -13.05
C GLY A 517 -15.64 -13.39 -11.65
N VAL A 518 -16.46 -13.60 -10.63
CA VAL A 518 -16.17 -13.30 -9.22
C VAL A 518 -15.56 -14.53 -8.56
N ILE A 519 -14.49 -14.35 -7.79
CA ILE A 519 -13.90 -15.41 -6.98
C ILE A 519 -14.57 -15.42 -5.60
N VAL A 520 -15.14 -16.56 -5.24
CA VAL A 520 -15.62 -16.84 -3.89
C VAL A 520 -14.66 -17.81 -3.22
N THR A 521 -14.02 -17.37 -2.14
CA THR A 521 -13.18 -18.23 -1.32
C THR A 521 -14.02 -18.86 -0.23
N ILE A 522 -14.14 -20.18 -0.23
CA ILE A 522 -14.94 -20.92 0.73
C ILE A 522 -14.00 -21.57 1.74
N TYR A 523 -14.03 -21.09 2.97
CA TYR A 523 -13.22 -21.60 4.08
C TYR A 523 -13.97 -22.69 4.84
N THR A 524 -13.31 -23.79 5.11
CA THR A 524 -13.83 -24.92 5.89
C THR A 524 -12.83 -25.34 6.95
N THR A 525 -13.26 -26.16 7.91
CA THR A 525 -12.36 -26.77 8.90
C THR A 525 -11.30 -27.69 8.27
N PHE A 526 -11.45 -28.05 6.98
CA PHE A 526 -10.55 -28.96 6.26
C PHE A 526 -9.67 -28.24 5.21
N GLY A 527 -9.81 -26.93 5.05
CA GLY A 527 -9.09 -26.13 4.07
C GLY A 527 -9.97 -25.10 3.37
N CYS A 528 -9.43 -24.48 2.32
CA CYS A 528 -10.22 -23.53 1.52
C CYS A 528 -10.36 -24.01 0.06
N LEU A 529 -11.49 -23.64 -0.55
CA LEU A 529 -11.77 -23.82 -1.96
C LEU A 529 -12.03 -22.44 -2.58
N LYS A 530 -11.37 -22.14 -3.69
CA LYS A 530 -11.70 -20.97 -4.52
C LYS A 530 -12.61 -21.42 -5.66
N ALA A 531 -13.83 -20.90 -5.68
CA ALA A 531 -14.79 -21.14 -6.75
C ALA A 531 -15.02 -19.85 -7.53
N ARG A 532 -15.02 -19.96 -8.85
CA ARG A 532 -15.30 -18.83 -9.75
C ARG A 532 -16.76 -18.89 -10.19
N TYR A 533 -17.43 -17.75 -10.13
CA TYR A 533 -18.81 -17.58 -10.57
C TYR A 533 -18.90 -16.44 -11.58
N ASP A 534 -19.84 -16.56 -12.50
CA ASP A 534 -20.15 -15.45 -13.40
C ASP A 534 -20.72 -14.28 -12.60
N TYR A 535 -20.40 -13.08 -13.05
CA TYR A 535 -20.94 -11.86 -12.46
C TYR A 535 -22.47 -11.86 -12.44
N GLY A 536 -23.05 -11.51 -11.30
CA GLY A 536 -24.51 -11.54 -11.14
C GLY A 536 -25.09 -12.90 -10.76
N THR A 537 -24.26 -13.93 -10.58
CA THR A 537 -24.73 -15.24 -10.10
C THR A 537 -25.30 -15.12 -8.68
N GLU A 538 -26.46 -15.73 -8.44
CA GLU A 538 -26.98 -15.86 -7.09
C GLU A 538 -26.24 -16.97 -6.34
N ILE A 539 -25.68 -16.62 -5.18
CA ILE A 539 -25.07 -17.58 -4.27
C ILE A 539 -25.96 -17.79 -3.05
N ASN A 540 -26.13 -19.03 -2.67
CA ASN A 540 -26.91 -19.45 -1.51
C ASN A 540 -26.30 -20.73 -0.91
N TYR A 541 -26.89 -21.23 0.18
CA TYR A 541 -26.44 -22.44 0.85
C TYR A 541 -26.22 -23.62 -0.12
N ASN A 542 -27.17 -23.88 -1.02
CA ASN A 542 -27.11 -25.01 -1.95
C ASN A 542 -25.96 -24.85 -2.96
N THR A 543 -25.72 -23.63 -3.45
CA THR A 543 -24.61 -23.31 -4.36
C THR A 543 -23.26 -23.60 -3.70
N VAL A 544 -23.10 -23.21 -2.43
CA VAL A 544 -21.89 -23.47 -1.65
C VAL A 544 -21.68 -24.96 -1.42
N MET A 545 -22.76 -25.69 -1.01
CA MET A 545 -22.69 -27.14 -0.77
C MET A 545 -22.36 -27.94 -2.04
N LEU A 546 -22.94 -27.56 -3.18
CA LEU A 546 -22.62 -28.19 -4.46
C LEU A 546 -21.16 -28.00 -4.85
N ASN A 547 -20.58 -26.81 -4.63
CA ASN A 547 -19.17 -26.58 -4.90
C ASN A 547 -18.23 -27.36 -3.98
N LEU A 548 -18.57 -27.50 -2.70
CA LEU A 548 -17.73 -28.20 -1.73
C LEU A 548 -17.80 -29.74 -1.89
N PHE A 549 -18.99 -30.27 -2.12
CA PHE A 549 -19.26 -31.71 -2.01
C PHE A 549 -19.75 -32.37 -3.31
N GLY A 550 -19.94 -31.58 -4.40
CA GLY A 550 -20.56 -32.07 -5.63
C GLY A 550 -22.04 -32.44 -5.49
N LYS A 551 -22.61 -32.35 -4.29
CA LYS A 551 -24.02 -32.64 -3.97
C LYS A 551 -24.41 -31.96 -2.66
N ILE A 552 -25.72 -31.78 -2.44
CA ILE A 552 -26.22 -31.27 -1.17
C ILE A 552 -26.18 -32.42 -0.15
N PRO A 553 -25.44 -32.28 0.97
CA PRO A 553 -25.37 -33.32 2.00
C PRO A 553 -26.76 -33.57 2.64
N GLN A 554 -27.14 -34.85 2.76
CA GLN A 554 -28.44 -35.25 3.34
C GLN A 554 -28.33 -35.60 4.83
N THR A 555 -27.14 -35.96 5.31
CA THR A 555 -26.91 -36.50 6.63
C THR A 555 -26.14 -35.60 7.58
N LYS A 556 -25.54 -34.55 7.07
CA LYS A 556 -24.75 -33.58 7.83
C LYS A 556 -25.33 -32.19 7.66
N GLN A 557 -25.38 -31.43 8.75
CA GLN A 557 -25.79 -30.04 8.72
C GLN A 557 -24.56 -29.12 8.75
N PHE A 558 -24.61 -28.04 7.96
CA PHE A 558 -23.56 -27.05 7.88
C PHE A 558 -24.13 -25.66 8.12
N LYS A 559 -23.36 -24.83 8.79
CA LYS A 559 -23.59 -23.40 8.91
C LYS A 559 -22.72 -22.70 7.86
N VAL A 560 -23.32 -21.87 7.03
CA VAL A 560 -22.63 -21.09 6.00
C VAL A 560 -22.74 -19.61 6.38
N CYS A 561 -21.62 -18.96 6.57
CA CYS A 561 -21.55 -17.58 7.06
C CYS A 561 -20.73 -16.70 6.12
N VAL A 562 -20.98 -15.40 6.13
CA VAL A 562 -20.27 -14.38 5.36
C VAL A 562 -19.25 -13.60 6.19
N ASP A 563 -19.06 -14.01 7.45
CA ASP A 563 -18.09 -13.41 8.36
C ASP A 563 -17.20 -14.49 8.99
N SER A 564 -15.94 -14.14 9.27
CA SER A 564 -14.95 -15.05 9.87
C SER A 564 -15.33 -15.50 11.30
N ALA A 565 -16.10 -14.68 12.03
CA ALA A 565 -16.65 -15.02 13.34
C ALA A 565 -17.79 -16.04 13.28
N MET A 566 -18.24 -16.41 12.07
CA MET A 566 -19.33 -17.38 11.81
C MET A 566 -20.65 -17.00 12.47
N THR A 567 -20.94 -15.71 12.57
CA THR A 567 -22.13 -15.16 13.22
C THR A 567 -23.23 -14.78 12.24
N ILE A 568 -22.85 -14.32 11.03
CA ILE A 568 -23.76 -13.85 10.00
C ILE A 568 -24.02 -14.97 8.99
N LEU A 569 -25.24 -15.53 9.00
CA LEU A 569 -25.62 -16.57 8.04
C LEU A 569 -25.74 -16.03 6.62
N LEU A 570 -25.20 -16.80 5.66
CA LEU A 570 -25.37 -16.51 4.23
C LEU A 570 -26.87 -16.52 3.89
N GLN A 571 -27.36 -15.38 3.43
CA GLN A 571 -28.66 -15.27 2.77
C GLN A 571 -28.48 -15.36 1.25
N PRO A 572 -29.48 -15.80 0.49
CA PRO A 572 -29.41 -15.76 -0.97
C PRO A 572 -29.06 -14.34 -1.45
N MET A 573 -27.96 -14.21 -2.20
CA MET A 573 -27.49 -12.92 -2.68
C MET A 573 -26.85 -13.04 -4.06
N THR A 574 -26.95 -11.98 -4.83
CA THR A 574 -26.28 -11.89 -6.14
C THR A 574 -24.83 -11.46 -5.90
N ILE A 575 -23.88 -12.22 -6.43
CA ILE A 575 -22.47 -11.91 -6.30
C ILE A 575 -22.12 -10.76 -7.25
N LYS A 576 -21.53 -9.72 -6.70
CA LYS A 576 -21.05 -8.55 -7.45
C LYS A 576 -19.56 -8.31 -7.26
N ASN A 577 -18.97 -8.86 -6.21
CA ASN A 577 -17.56 -8.69 -5.84
C ASN A 577 -17.00 -10.01 -5.34
N ASN A 578 -15.67 -10.13 -5.29
CA ASN A 578 -15.02 -11.23 -4.60
C ASN A 578 -15.48 -11.26 -3.13
N MET A 579 -15.68 -12.44 -2.60
CA MET A 579 -16.16 -12.60 -1.23
C MET A 579 -15.61 -13.86 -0.58
N ASP A 580 -15.56 -13.85 0.72
CA ASP A 580 -15.21 -14.99 1.54
C ASP A 580 -16.48 -15.59 2.18
N ILE A 581 -16.53 -16.92 2.24
CA ILE A 581 -17.61 -17.67 2.85
C ILE A 581 -17.00 -18.69 3.81
N TYR A 582 -17.58 -18.79 4.98
CA TYR A 582 -17.13 -19.69 6.04
C TYR A 582 -18.13 -20.80 6.26
N VAL A 583 -17.68 -22.05 6.23
CA VAL A 583 -18.53 -23.24 6.36
C VAL A 583 -18.07 -24.10 7.52
N VAL A 584 -18.97 -24.34 8.46
CA VAL A 584 -18.73 -25.18 9.65
C VAL A 584 -19.79 -26.27 9.74
N GLU A 585 -19.33 -27.51 9.99
CA GLU A 585 -20.23 -28.61 10.31
C GLU A 585 -20.85 -28.39 11.70
N ILE A 586 -22.18 -28.41 11.77
CA ILE A 586 -22.92 -28.35 13.06
C ILE A 586 -22.94 -29.75 13.66
N LYS A 587 -22.32 -29.89 14.81
CA LYS A 587 -22.33 -31.17 15.59
C LYS A 587 -23.62 -31.37 16.34
#